data_16053c86cb65871779b9b92545d97c07
#
_entry.id   16053c86cb65871779b9b92545d97c07
#
_cell.length_a   1.000
_cell.length_b   1.000
_cell.length_c   1.000
_cell.angle_alpha   90.00
_cell.angle_beta   90.00
_cell.angle_gamma   90.00
#
_symmetry.space_group_name_H-M   'P 1'
#
loop_
_entity.id
_entity.type
_entity.pdbx_description
1 polymer ?
#
loop_
_entity_poly.entity_id
_entity_poly.type
_entity_poly.pdbx_seq_one_letter_code
_entity_poly.pdbx_strand_id
1 'polypeptide(L)'
;MTRHTLAVSGLEKSYGRRRVVADLSFSMQSGEIVGLLGPNGAGKTTTFYMIVGFLRSKGGSIMLDGRELKGMPMHKRSRVGLSYLPQESSIFRKLTVEENILLIAQSRSDLSKREQRARTEELLAEFGLLHLRKQKGYTLSGGERRRCEIARCLASNPKFLLLDEPFAGIDPKAVAEIKSLIRAMANRGIGILLTDHNVIDTLSITSTSYIINDGKILVSGSREALLADERAREIYFGQDFGEQQ
;
A
#
# COMPACT_ATOMS: atom_id res chain seq x y z
N MET A 1 0.45 4.61 -21.99
CA MET A 1 -0.28 4.73 -20.71
C MET A 1 0.03 6.09 -20.12
N THR A 2 -0.97 6.80 -19.60
CA THR A 2 -0.76 8.09 -18.91
C THR A 2 -0.03 7.82 -17.59
N ARG A 3 1.11 8.47 -17.36
CA ARG A 3 1.82 8.39 -16.08
C ARG A 3 1.14 9.29 -15.05
N HIS A 4 0.83 8.72 -13.90
CA HIS A 4 0.30 9.43 -12.74
C HIS A 4 1.42 9.63 -11.72
N THR A 5 1.33 10.71 -10.93
CA THR A 5 2.35 11.06 -9.92
C THR A 5 1.68 11.27 -8.56
N LEU A 6 2.21 10.62 -7.53
CA LEU A 6 1.93 10.91 -6.14
C LEU A 6 3.17 11.57 -5.54
N ALA A 7 3.03 12.82 -5.10
CA ALA A 7 4.11 13.58 -4.48
C ALA A 7 3.73 14.01 -3.07
N VAL A 8 4.66 13.84 -2.15
CA VAL A 8 4.56 14.20 -0.74
C VAL A 8 5.70 15.16 -0.45
N SER A 9 5.41 16.34 0.09
CA SER A 9 6.42 17.36 0.33
C SER A 9 6.25 17.98 1.71
N GLY A 10 7.32 17.95 2.50
CA GLY A 10 7.39 18.61 3.79
C GLY A 10 6.36 18.13 4.81
N LEU A 11 5.94 16.85 4.79
CA LEU A 11 4.93 16.35 5.72
C LEU A 11 5.40 16.43 7.16
N GLU A 12 4.50 16.92 8.01
CA GLU A 12 4.73 17.05 9.44
C GLU A 12 3.55 16.54 10.25
N LYS A 13 3.87 15.83 11.34
CA LYS A 13 2.89 15.40 12.34
C LYS A 13 3.51 15.34 13.73
N SER A 14 2.80 15.90 14.71
CA SER A 14 3.14 15.80 16.13
C SER A 14 1.94 15.33 16.93
N TYR A 15 2.20 14.56 17.99
CA TYR A 15 1.24 14.20 19.03
C TYR A 15 1.74 14.81 20.35
N GLY A 16 1.05 15.81 20.83
CA GLY A 16 1.53 16.64 21.94
C GLY A 16 2.91 17.26 21.60
N ARG A 17 3.90 16.97 22.42
CA ARG A 17 5.29 17.45 22.23
C ARG A 17 6.15 16.54 21.34
N ARG A 18 5.70 15.30 21.04
CA ARG A 18 6.46 14.33 20.24
C ARG A 18 6.20 14.57 18.75
N ARG A 19 7.25 14.94 18.02
CA ARG A 19 7.23 15.03 16.55
C ARG A 19 7.44 13.63 15.97
N VAL A 20 6.45 13.08 15.27
CA VAL A 20 6.47 11.71 14.73
C VAL A 20 6.83 11.71 13.26
N VAL A 21 6.45 12.74 12.52
CA VAL A 21 6.86 12.97 11.12
C VAL A 21 7.39 14.39 11.03
N ALA A 22 8.58 14.57 10.44
CA ALA A 22 9.38 15.78 10.51
C ALA A 22 9.99 16.12 9.15
N ASP A 23 9.27 16.88 8.33
CA ASP A 23 9.72 17.30 6.98
C ASP A 23 9.95 16.12 6.02
N LEU A 24 8.97 15.21 5.94
CA LEU A 24 9.08 14.02 5.11
C LEU A 24 8.63 14.33 3.67
N SER A 25 9.52 14.07 2.70
CA SER A 25 9.29 14.36 1.29
C SER A 25 9.71 13.18 0.41
N PHE A 26 8.82 12.73 -0.46
CA PHE A 26 9.11 11.72 -1.49
C PHE A 26 8.11 11.82 -2.63
N SER A 27 8.43 11.18 -3.75
CA SER A 27 7.51 11.05 -4.88
C SER A 27 7.58 9.67 -5.49
N MET A 28 6.50 9.26 -6.16
CA MET A 28 6.42 8.02 -6.91
C MET A 28 5.52 8.18 -8.13
N GLN A 29 5.73 7.32 -9.12
CA GLN A 29 4.92 7.28 -10.33
C GLN A 29 4.08 6.01 -10.39
N SER A 30 3.00 6.07 -11.17
CA SER A 30 2.20 4.88 -11.47
C SER A 30 3.07 3.82 -12.19
N GLY A 31 2.88 2.56 -11.81
CA GLY A 31 3.72 1.45 -12.29
C GLY A 31 4.97 1.18 -11.45
N GLU A 32 5.31 2.05 -10.50
CA GLU A 32 6.41 1.80 -9.56
C GLU A 32 5.92 1.05 -8.31
N ILE A 33 6.80 0.22 -7.75
CA ILE A 33 6.64 -0.36 -6.42
C ILE A 33 7.66 0.32 -5.52
N VAL A 34 7.17 1.12 -4.57
CA VAL A 34 7.99 1.92 -3.67
C VAL A 34 7.84 1.41 -2.25
N GLY A 35 8.98 1.19 -1.57
CA GLY A 35 9.04 0.79 -0.17
C GLY A 35 9.15 1.99 0.77
N LEU A 36 8.41 1.96 1.88
CA LEU A 36 8.56 2.90 2.98
C LEU A 36 8.99 2.11 4.22
N LEU A 37 10.28 2.05 4.49
CA LEU A 37 10.93 1.20 5.48
C LEU A 37 11.38 2.00 6.71
N GLY A 38 11.73 1.32 7.78
CA GLY A 38 12.26 1.94 8.98
C GLY A 38 11.85 1.21 10.25
N PRO A 39 12.48 1.49 11.39
CA PRO A 39 12.17 0.84 12.66
C PRO A 39 10.76 1.15 13.16
N ASN A 40 10.34 0.43 14.21
CA ASN A 40 9.07 0.69 14.87
C ASN A 40 9.06 2.11 15.45
N GLY A 41 7.94 2.82 15.23
CA GLY A 41 7.80 4.21 15.68
C GLY A 41 8.48 5.27 14.79
N ALA A 42 9.13 4.89 13.67
CA ALA A 42 9.76 5.84 12.74
C ALA A 42 8.79 6.77 12.02
N GLY A 43 7.47 6.49 12.05
CA GLY A 43 6.46 7.35 11.43
C GLY A 43 5.81 6.78 10.17
N LYS A 44 6.11 5.52 9.77
CA LYS A 44 5.56 4.87 8.56
C LYS A 44 4.03 4.90 8.50
N THR A 45 3.36 4.25 9.45
CA THR A 45 1.88 4.19 9.52
C THR A 45 1.25 5.58 9.64
N THR A 46 1.89 6.50 10.39
CA THR A 46 1.44 7.90 10.49
C THR A 46 1.50 8.59 9.12
N THR A 47 2.56 8.35 8.35
CA THR A 47 2.69 8.86 6.97
C THR A 47 1.60 8.29 6.07
N PHE A 48 1.37 6.98 6.09
CA PHE A 48 0.26 6.33 5.37
C PHE A 48 -1.09 6.97 5.72
N TYR A 49 -1.38 7.14 7.00
CA TYR A 49 -2.64 7.73 7.46
C TYR A 49 -2.82 9.19 7.01
N MET A 50 -1.74 9.96 6.92
CA MET A 50 -1.80 11.30 6.33
C MET A 50 -2.07 11.26 4.84
N ILE A 51 -1.44 10.34 4.08
CA ILE A 51 -1.63 10.21 2.63
C ILE A 51 -3.05 9.74 2.32
N VAL A 52 -3.60 8.77 3.05
CA VAL A 52 -4.98 8.28 2.81
C VAL A 52 -6.07 9.18 3.38
N GLY A 53 -5.72 10.12 4.27
CA GLY A 53 -6.66 11.10 4.82
C GLY A 53 -7.34 10.70 6.13
N PHE A 54 -6.84 9.69 6.84
CA PHE A 54 -7.25 9.37 8.22
C PHE A 54 -6.70 10.41 9.21
N LEU A 55 -5.50 10.93 8.96
CA LEU A 55 -4.87 11.95 9.78
C LEU A 55 -4.65 13.22 8.97
N ARG A 56 -4.83 14.37 9.62
CA ARG A 56 -4.43 15.66 9.06
C ARG A 56 -2.95 15.90 9.36
N SER A 57 -2.18 16.26 8.33
CA SER A 57 -0.82 16.77 8.50
C SER A 57 -0.85 18.17 9.14
N LYS A 58 0.17 18.48 9.95
CA LYS A 58 0.39 19.84 10.49
C LYS A 58 0.97 20.75 9.41
N GLY A 59 1.95 20.26 8.66
CA GLY A 59 2.63 20.95 7.58
C GLY A 59 2.70 20.10 6.32
N GLY A 60 3.25 20.68 5.25
CA GLY A 60 3.49 20.03 3.96
C GLY A 60 2.27 19.88 3.07
N SER A 61 2.46 19.22 1.93
CA SER A 61 1.45 18.96 0.91
C SER A 61 1.47 17.50 0.45
N ILE A 62 0.33 17.03 -0.09
CA ILE A 62 0.16 15.71 -0.71
C ILE A 62 -0.55 15.95 -2.03
N MET A 63 0.15 15.71 -3.14
CA MET A 63 -0.33 16.00 -4.49
C MET A 63 -0.53 14.68 -5.25
N LEU A 64 -1.66 14.55 -5.93
CA LEU A 64 -1.92 13.49 -6.90
C LEU A 64 -2.22 14.14 -8.25
N ASP A 65 -1.37 13.91 -9.23
CA ASP A 65 -1.45 14.54 -10.56
C ASP A 65 -1.60 16.08 -10.50
N GLY A 66 -0.83 16.74 -9.63
CA GLY A 66 -0.92 18.17 -9.42
C GLY A 66 -2.12 18.65 -8.60
N ARG A 67 -3.02 17.74 -8.18
CA ARG A 67 -4.15 18.07 -7.32
C ARG A 67 -3.79 17.91 -5.85
N GLU A 68 -3.97 18.96 -5.05
CA GLU A 68 -3.76 18.91 -3.59
C GLU A 68 -4.82 18.04 -2.91
N LEU A 69 -4.35 17.10 -2.08
CA LEU A 69 -5.21 16.20 -1.30
C LEU A 69 -5.34 16.63 0.17
N LYS A 70 -4.54 17.59 0.65
CA LYS A 70 -4.60 18.06 2.03
C LYS A 70 -6.01 18.58 2.36
N GLY A 71 -6.56 18.13 3.48
CA GLY A 71 -7.94 18.45 3.87
C GLY A 71 -9.04 17.65 3.16
N MET A 72 -8.70 16.91 2.10
CA MET A 72 -9.66 16.04 1.40
C MET A 72 -9.90 14.77 2.24
N PRO A 73 -11.17 14.40 2.55
CA PRO A 73 -11.47 13.19 3.28
C PRO A 73 -11.21 11.93 2.45
N MET A 74 -10.97 10.80 3.11
CA MET A 74 -10.58 9.52 2.51
C MET A 74 -11.46 9.10 1.31
N HIS A 75 -12.78 9.17 1.44
CA HIS A 75 -13.71 8.77 0.37
C HIS A 75 -13.55 9.61 -0.91
N LYS A 76 -13.16 10.89 -0.78
CA LYS A 76 -12.86 11.75 -1.94
C LYS A 76 -11.49 11.41 -2.54
N ARG A 77 -10.50 11.06 -1.69
CA ARG A 77 -9.18 10.58 -2.17
C ARG A 77 -9.31 9.26 -2.92
N SER A 78 -10.17 8.37 -2.46
CA SER A 78 -10.47 7.11 -3.18
C SER A 78 -11.04 7.38 -4.57
N ARG A 79 -11.96 8.34 -4.72
CA ARG A 79 -12.54 8.72 -6.03
C ARG A 79 -11.54 9.34 -7.00
N VAL A 80 -10.46 9.95 -6.52
CA VAL A 80 -9.39 10.48 -7.39
C VAL A 80 -8.31 9.45 -7.70
N GLY A 81 -8.42 8.23 -7.14
CA GLY A 81 -7.57 7.11 -7.49
C GLY A 81 -6.58 6.66 -6.41
N LEU A 82 -6.84 6.94 -5.12
CA LEU A 82 -6.00 6.49 -4.02
C LEU A 82 -6.71 5.43 -3.19
N SER A 83 -6.22 4.19 -3.18
CA SER A 83 -6.72 3.09 -2.34
C SER A 83 -5.74 2.73 -1.23
N TYR A 84 -6.27 2.14 -0.16
CA TYR A 84 -5.49 1.75 1.01
C TYR A 84 -5.92 0.39 1.55
N LEU A 85 -4.94 -0.45 1.81
CA LEU A 85 -5.09 -1.72 2.50
C LEU A 85 -4.43 -1.63 3.86
N PRO A 86 -5.18 -1.66 4.98
CA PRO A 86 -4.63 -1.59 6.32
C PRO A 86 -3.90 -2.88 6.72
N GLN A 87 -3.06 -2.78 7.76
CA GLN A 87 -2.41 -3.91 8.40
C GLN A 87 -3.44 -4.87 8.99
N GLU A 88 -4.42 -4.33 9.73
CA GLU A 88 -5.50 -5.14 10.29
C GLU A 88 -6.47 -5.61 9.20
N SER A 89 -7.04 -6.80 9.42
CA SER A 89 -8.01 -7.37 8.49
C SER A 89 -9.22 -6.45 8.32
N SER A 90 -9.46 -6.04 7.10
CA SER A 90 -10.54 -5.13 6.71
C SER A 90 -11.71 -5.81 6.02
N ILE A 91 -11.67 -7.16 5.87
CA ILE A 91 -12.73 -7.90 5.19
C ILE A 91 -14.08 -7.78 5.89
N PHE A 92 -15.15 -7.64 5.13
CA PHE A 92 -16.50 -7.71 5.66
C PHE A 92 -16.85 -9.18 5.96
N ARG A 93 -16.64 -9.60 7.19
CA ARG A 93 -16.67 -10.99 7.65
C ARG A 93 -17.97 -11.72 7.32
N LYS A 94 -19.13 -11.03 7.38
CA LYS A 94 -20.47 -11.61 7.11
C LYS A 94 -20.85 -11.61 5.64
N LEU A 95 -20.13 -10.89 4.78
CA LEU A 95 -20.31 -10.89 3.34
C LEU A 95 -19.55 -12.06 2.69
N THR A 96 -20.01 -12.53 1.55
CA THR A 96 -19.27 -13.47 0.71
C THR A 96 -18.05 -12.79 0.07
N VAL A 97 -17.13 -13.56 -0.49
CA VAL A 97 -15.99 -13.05 -1.25
C VAL A 97 -16.47 -12.17 -2.41
N GLU A 98 -17.45 -12.64 -3.17
CA GLU A 98 -18.06 -11.86 -4.26
C GLU A 98 -18.70 -10.57 -3.77
N GLU A 99 -19.49 -10.61 -2.69
CA GLU A 99 -20.13 -9.44 -2.10
C GLU A 99 -19.10 -8.42 -1.57
N ASN A 100 -17.98 -8.87 -1.03
CA ASN A 100 -16.89 -7.99 -0.57
C ASN A 100 -16.33 -7.14 -1.72
N ILE A 101 -16.12 -7.74 -2.89
CA ILE A 101 -15.55 -7.05 -4.07
C ILE A 101 -16.63 -6.20 -4.74
N LEU A 102 -17.83 -6.77 -4.95
CA LEU A 102 -18.94 -6.09 -5.61
C LEU A 102 -19.36 -4.81 -4.89
N LEU A 103 -19.38 -4.80 -3.56
CA LEU A 103 -19.74 -3.63 -2.77
C LEU A 103 -18.88 -2.41 -3.13
N ILE A 104 -17.58 -2.61 -3.35
CA ILE A 104 -16.69 -1.51 -3.75
C ILE A 104 -16.89 -1.17 -5.25
N ALA A 105 -17.07 -2.16 -6.13
CA ALA A 105 -17.38 -1.89 -7.52
C ALA A 105 -18.68 -1.06 -7.68
N GLN A 106 -19.68 -1.29 -6.82
CA GLN A 106 -20.93 -0.52 -6.79
C GLN A 106 -20.75 0.93 -6.33
N SER A 107 -19.67 1.25 -5.62
CA SER A 107 -19.36 2.65 -5.25
C SER A 107 -18.90 3.51 -6.44
N ARG A 108 -18.59 2.89 -7.58
CA ARG A 108 -18.23 3.54 -8.83
C ARG A 108 -19.47 3.93 -9.62
N SER A 109 -19.80 5.21 -9.57
CA SER A 109 -20.95 5.79 -10.28
C SER A 109 -20.78 5.87 -11.80
N ASP A 110 -19.54 5.70 -12.30
CA ASP A 110 -19.18 5.66 -13.71
C ASP A 110 -19.43 4.29 -14.39
N LEU A 111 -19.73 3.26 -13.60
CA LEU A 111 -19.99 1.91 -14.10
C LEU A 111 -21.49 1.55 -14.00
N SER A 112 -22.03 0.96 -15.06
CA SER A 112 -23.32 0.30 -15.05
C SER A 112 -23.30 -0.95 -14.14
N LYS A 113 -24.49 -1.42 -13.72
CA LYS A 113 -24.60 -2.66 -12.93
C LYS A 113 -23.98 -3.89 -13.62
N ARG A 114 -24.02 -3.94 -14.95
CA ARG A 114 -23.39 -5.00 -15.75
C ARG A 114 -21.86 -4.93 -15.66
N GLU A 115 -21.30 -3.74 -15.83
CA GLU A 115 -19.86 -3.52 -15.75
C GLU A 115 -19.31 -3.76 -14.33
N GLN A 116 -20.06 -3.36 -13.29
CA GLN A 116 -19.70 -3.65 -11.89
C GLN A 116 -19.59 -5.16 -11.62
N ARG A 117 -20.53 -5.95 -12.16
CA ARG A 117 -20.48 -7.42 -12.06
C ARG A 117 -19.34 -8.00 -12.89
N ALA A 118 -19.14 -7.55 -14.12
CA ALA A 118 -18.04 -7.99 -14.98
C ALA A 118 -16.69 -7.71 -14.29
N ARG A 119 -16.50 -6.52 -13.72
CA ARG A 119 -15.28 -6.17 -12.97
C ARG A 119 -15.10 -7.06 -11.75
N THR A 120 -16.16 -7.41 -11.05
CA THR A 120 -16.10 -8.33 -9.91
C THR A 120 -15.65 -9.71 -10.35
N GLU A 121 -16.18 -10.24 -11.47
CA GLU A 121 -15.79 -11.54 -12.03
C GLU A 121 -14.32 -11.57 -12.46
N GLU A 122 -13.85 -10.51 -13.13
CA GLU A 122 -12.43 -10.35 -13.51
C GLU A 122 -11.53 -10.43 -12.28
N LEU A 123 -11.86 -9.70 -11.21
CA LEU A 123 -11.06 -9.67 -9.98
C LEU A 123 -11.10 -11.02 -9.24
N LEU A 124 -12.24 -11.70 -9.21
CA LEU A 124 -12.33 -13.05 -8.65
C LEU A 124 -11.43 -14.04 -9.40
N ALA A 125 -11.40 -13.97 -10.72
CA ALA A 125 -10.53 -14.82 -11.56
C ALA A 125 -9.05 -14.48 -11.34
N GLU A 126 -8.70 -13.21 -11.43
CA GLU A 126 -7.33 -12.71 -11.30
C GLU A 126 -6.68 -13.08 -9.96
N PHE A 127 -7.45 -13.00 -8.88
CA PHE A 127 -6.97 -13.30 -7.54
C PHE A 127 -7.16 -14.76 -7.11
N GLY A 128 -7.57 -15.64 -8.03
CA GLY A 128 -7.78 -17.07 -7.76
C GLY A 128 -8.89 -17.32 -6.74
N LEU A 129 -9.94 -16.50 -6.73
CA LEU A 129 -11.00 -16.51 -5.72
C LEU A 129 -12.33 -17.06 -6.25
N LEU A 130 -12.40 -17.50 -7.51
CA LEU A 130 -13.65 -17.99 -8.14
C LEU A 130 -14.29 -19.14 -7.36
N HIS A 131 -13.48 -20.10 -6.90
CA HIS A 131 -13.95 -21.26 -6.14
C HIS A 131 -14.44 -20.91 -4.73
N LEU A 132 -14.05 -19.73 -4.22
CA LEU A 132 -14.41 -19.21 -2.90
C LEU A 132 -15.54 -18.17 -2.96
N ARG A 133 -16.06 -17.85 -4.15
CA ARG A 133 -16.94 -16.69 -4.39
C ARG A 133 -18.13 -16.58 -3.44
N LYS A 134 -18.73 -17.72 -3.06
CA LYS A 134 -19.89 -17.79 -2.14
C LYS A 134 -19.52 -18.02 -0.68
N GLN A 135 -18.24 -18.23 -0.37
CA GLN A 135 -17.78 -18.39 1.00
C GLN A 135 -17.81 -17.05 1.73
N LYS A 136 -18.13 -17.10 3.04
CA LYS A 136 -18.15 -15.90 3.89
C LYS A 136 -16.73 -15.51 4.30
N GLY A 137 -16.48 -14.20 4.43
CA GLY A 137 -15.16 -13.67 4.75
C GLY A 137 -14.53 -14.24 6.03
N TYR A 138 -15.33 -14.67 7.01
CA TYR A 138 -14.81 -15.28 8.25
C TYR A 138 -14.28 -16.71 8.09
N THR A 139 -14.57 -17.39 6.97
CA THR A 139 -14.11 -18.76 6.70
C THR A 139 -12.79 -18.82 5.94
N LEU A 140 -12.29 -17.69 5.46
CA LEU A 140 -11.10 -17.63 4.64
C LEU A 140 -9.82 -17.81 5.47
N SER A 141 -8.85 -18.55 4.93
CA SER A 141 -7.47 -18.57 5.40
C SER A 141 -6.83 -17.17 5.34
N GLY A 142 -5.66 -16.99 5.97
CA GLY A 142 -4.94 -15.72 5.96
C GLY A 142 -4.62 -15.22 4.55
N GLY A 143 -4.07 -16.10 3.70
CA GLY A 143 -3.72 -15.78 2.31
C GLY A 143 -4.94 -15.50 1.44
N GLU A 144 -6.00 -16.30 1.52
CA GLU A 144 -7.26 -16.09 0.78
C GLU A 144 -7.91 -14.76 1.17
N ARG A 145 -7.94 -14.47 2.46
CA ARG A 145 -8.45 -13.22 2.99
C ARG A 145 -7.67 -12.03 2.44
N ARG A 146 -6.33 -12.08 2.47
CA ARG A 146 -5.47 -11.01 1.97
C ARG A 146 -5.66 -10.79 0.48
N ARG A 147 -5.77 -11.85 -0.33
CA ARG A 147 -6.09 -11.74 -1.76
C ARG A 147 -7.45 -11.09 -1.98
N CYS A 148 -8.47 -11.45 -1.20
CA CYS A 148 -9.80 -10.82 -1.28
C CYS A 148 -9.76 -9.33 -0.91
N GLU A 149 -9.02 -8.94 0.11
CA GLU A 149 -8.86 -7.55 0.53
C GLU A 149 -8.16 -6.70 -0.54
N ILE A 150 -7.12 -7.24 -1.19
CA ILE A 150 -6.43 -6.56 -2.29
C ILE A 150 -7.36 -6.44 -3.51
N ALA A 151 -8.04 -7.52 -3.90
CA ALA A 151 -9.01 -7.51 -5.00
C ALA A 151 -10.12 -6.45 -4.76
N ARG A 152 -10.59 -6.34 -3.53
CA ARG A 152 -11.54 -5.31 -3.12
C ARG A 152 -10.99 -3.90 -3.30
N CYS A 153 -9.72 -3.64 -2.94
CA CYS A 153 -9.08 -2.35 -3.19
C CYS A 153 -9.03 -2.00 -4.68
N LEU A 154 -8.78 -2.99 -5.54
CA LEU A 154 -8.71 -2.81 -6.99
C LEU A 154 -10.08 -2.58 -7.64
N ALA A 155 -11.18 -2.96 -6.98
CA ALA A 155 -12.53 -2.70 -7.49
C ALA A 155 -12.82 -1.20 -7.64
N SER A 156 -12.13 -0.33 -6.88
CA SER A 156 -12.21 1.12 -7.03
C SER A 156 -11.43 1.68 -8.22
N ASN A 157 -10.66 0.86 -8.95
CA ASN A 157 -9.76 1.24 -10.04
C ASN A 157 -8.73 2.32 -9.62
N PRO A 158 -7.86 2.04 -8.66
CA PRO A 158 -6.94 3.03 -8.14
C PRO A 158 -5.79 3.33 -9.12
N LYS A 159 -5.27 4.57 -9.08
CA LYS A 159 -3.99 4.95 -9.67
C LYS A 159 -2.82 4.56 -8.76
N PHE A 160 -3.06 4.67 -7.45
CA PHE A 160 -2.10 4.30 -6.40
C PHE A 160 -2.77 3.45 -5.33
N LEU A 161 -2.07 2.40 -4.91
CA LEU A 161 -2.49 1.51 -3.83
C LEU A 161 -1.44 1.53 -2.73
N LEU A 162 -1.86 1.91 -1.53
CA LEU A 162 -1.03 1.88 -0.33
C LEU A 162 -1.29 0.58 0.42
N LEU A 163 -0.24 -0.20 0.68
CA LEU A 163 -0.27 -1.50 1.34
C LEU A 163 0.48 -1.42 2.67
N ASP A 164 -0.25 -1.45 3.78
CA ASP A 164 0.33 -1.42 5.12
C ASP A 164 0.51 -2.87 5.60
N GLU A 165 1.76 -3.31 5.70
CA GLU A 165 2.18 -4.66 6.09
C GLU A 165 1.41 -5.78 5.33
N PRO A 166 1.52 -5.84 3.98
CA PRO A 166 0.75 -6.80 3.19
C PRO A 166 1.13 -8.26 3.46
N PHE A 167 2.29 -8.52 4.02
CA PHE A 167 2.82 -9.87 4.26
C PHE A 167 2.64 -10.34 5.71
N ALA A 168 2.12 -9.49 6.60
CA ALA A 168 1.99 -9.82 8.02
C ALA A 168 1.00 -10.96 8.26
N GLY A 169 1.41 -11.96 9.05
CA GLY A 169 0.53 -13.03 9.54
C GLY A 169 0.05 -14.03 8.48
N ILE A 170 0.76 -14.14 7.35
CA ILE A 170 0.48 -15.12 6.29
C ILE A 170 1.68 -16.05 6.09
N ASP A 171 1.42 -17.23 5.54
CA ASP A 171 2.46 -18.23 5.29
C ASP A 171 3.38 -17.85 4.11
N PRO A 172 4.62 -18.40 4.02
CA PRO A 172 5.59 -18.04 2.98
C PRO A 172 5.10 -18.29 1.55
N LYS A 173 4.26 -19.30 1.31
CA LYS A 173 3.69 -19.57 -0.01
C LYS A 173 2.72 -18.45 -0.41
N ALA A 174 1.85 -18.05 0.50
CA ALA A 174 0.93 -16.93 0.28
C ALA A 174 1.67 -15.60 0.10
N VAL A 175 2.80 -15.37 0.80
CA VAL A 175 3.68 -14.20 0.57
C VAL A 175 4.17 -14.17 -0.87
N ALA A 176 4.67 -15.30 -1.41
CA ALA A 176 5.14 -15.38 -2.79
C ALA A 176 4.02 -15.07 -3.81
N GLU A 177 2.81 -15.59 -3.58
CA GLU A 177 1.64 -15.31 -4.41
C GLU A 177 1.28 -13.81 -4.38
N ILE A 178 1.24 -13.19 -3.20
CA ILE A 178 0.92 -11.75 -3.06
C ILE A 178 1.99 -10.89 -3.71
N LYS A 179 3.28 -11.23 -3.59
CA LYS A 179 4.36 -10.52 -4.29
C LYS A 179 4.17 -10.57 -5.81
N SER A 180 3.78 -11.71 -6.36
CA SER A 180 3.47 -11.84 -7.78
C SER A 180 2.29 -10.95 -8.20
N LEU A 181 1.22 -10.91 -7.41
CA LEU A 181 0.06 -10.05 -7.64
C LEU A 181 0.44 -8.55 -7.58
N ILE A 182 1.27 -8.15 -6.62
CA ILE A 182 1.77 -6.77 -6.50
C ILE A 182 2.54 -6.37 -7.77
N ARG A 183 3.44 -7.23 -8.26
CA ARG A 183 4.16 -6.98 -9.52
C ARG A 183 3.22 -6.88 -10.71
N ALA A 184 2.23 -7.77 -10.80
CA ALA A 184 1.23 -7.74 -11.88
C ALA A 184 0.42 -6.44 -11.87
N MET A 185 0.04 -5.93 -10.70
CA MET A 185 -0.63 -4.64 -10.56
C MET A 185 0.24 -3.47 -11.01
N ALA A 186 1.50 -3.44 -10.61
CA ALA A 186 2.45 -2.42 -11.02
C ALA A 186 2.66 -2.43 -12.54
N ASN A 187 2.81 -3.60 -13.16
CA ASN A 187 2.94 -3.75 -14.62
C ASN A 187 1.71 -3.24 -15.40
N ARG A 188 0.56 -3.17 -14.75
CA ARG A 188 -0.66 -2.55 -15.32
C ARG A 188 -0.74 -1.04 -15.09
N GLY A 189 0.30 -0.44 -14.51
CA GLY A 189 0.39 0.99 -14.30
C GLY A 189 -0.19 1.48 -12.97
N ILE A 190 -0.44 0.59 -11.98
CA ILE A 190 -0.82 1.01 -10.63
C ILE A 190 0.45 1.29 -9.84
N GLY A 191 0.59 2.49 -9.27
CA GLY A 191 1.69 2.79 -8.33
C GLY A 191 1.42 2.12 -6.98
N ILE A 192 2.41 1.40 -6.44
CA ILE A 192 2.28 0.69 -5.17
C ILE A 192 3.23 1.31 -4.16
N LEU A 193 2.69 1.84 -3.06
CA LEU A 193 3.48 2.22 -1.89
C LEU A 193 3.26 1.16 -0.80
N LEU A 194 4.32 0.51 -0.36
CA LEU A 194 4.18 -0.51 0.67
C LEU A 194 5.15 -0.32 1.83
N THR A 195 4.75 -0.78 3.00
CA THR A 195 5.61 -0.97 4.17
C THR A 195 5.41 -2.37 4.72
N ASP A 196 6.48 -2.97 5.24
CA ASP A 196 6.41 -4.27 5.91
C ASP A 196 7.58 -4.41 6.89
N HIS A 197 7.44 -5.29 7.86
CA HIS A 197 8.52 -5.65 8.77
C HIS A 197 9.52 -6.61 8.12
N ASN A 198 9.09 -7.39 7.13
CA ASN A 198 9.97 -8.23 6.35
C ASN A 198 10.68 -7.42 5.28
N VAL A 199 11.86 -6.93 5.64
CA VAL A 199 12.71 -6.09 4.79
C VAL A 199 13.11 -6.81 3.51
N ILE A 200 13.50 -8.10 3.62
CA ILE A 200 13.97 -8.91 2.49
C ILE A 200 12.86 -9.04 1.44
N ASP A 201 11.66 -9.40 1.88
CA ASP A 201 10.52 -9.55 0.98
C ASP A 201 10.15 -8.21 0.33
N THR A 202 10.17 -7.13 1.10
CA THR A 202 9.90 -5.78 0.58
C THR A 202 10.92 -5.37 -0.48
N LEU A 203 12.21 -5.42 -0.15
CA LEU A 203 13.29 -5.04 -1.08
C LEU A 203 13.35 -5.93 -2.32
N SER A 204 12.83 -7.16 -2.26
CA SER A 204 12.80 -8.07 -3.41
C SER A 204 11.82 -7.65 -4.51
N ILE A 205 10.86 -6.77 -4.21
CA ILE A 205 9.83 -6.34 -5.16
C ILE A 205 9.80 -4.84 -5.42
N THR A 206 10.48 -4.03 -4.59
CA THR A 206 10.50 -2.57 -4.75
C THR A 206 11.57 -2.15 -5.75
N SER A 207 11.24 -1.16 -6.59
CA SER A 207 12.19 -0.48 -7.48
C SER A 207 13.01 0.57 -6.73
N THR A 208 12.37 1.23 -5.77
CA THR A 208 12.98 2.26 -4.91
C THR A 208 12.39 2.11 -3.52
N SER A 209 13.22 2.32 -2.49
CA SER A 209 12.72 2.36 -1.12
C SER A 209 13.29 3.56 -0.36
N TYR A 210 12.49 4.08 0.55
CA TYR A 210 12.82 5.17 1.46
C TYR A 210 12.89 4.61 2.88
N ILE A 211 14.04 4.76 3.53
CA ILE A 211 14.20 4.39 4.94
C ILE A 211 13.91 5.63 5.78
N ILE A 212 12.92 5.52 6.66
CA ILE A 212 12.55 6.56 7.62
C ILE A 212 13.18 6.24 8.97
N ASN A 213 13.78 7.25 9.57
CA ASN A 213 14.20 7.25 10.96
C ASN A 213 13.82 8.58 11.62
N ASP A 214 13.29 8.53 12.85
CA ASP A 214 12.85 9.72 13.61
C ASP A 214 11.99 10.71 12.80
N GLY A 215 11.09 10.16 11.99
CA GLY A 215 10.13 10.92 11.17
C GLY A 215 10.72 11.60 9.94
N LYS A 216 11.98 11.34 9.56
CA LYS A 216 12.65 11.87 8.37
C LYS A 216 13.13 10.75 7.47
N ILE A 217 13.29 11.03 6.17
CA ILE A 217 13.99 10.12 5.28
C ILE A 217 15.48 10.14 5.63
N LEU A 218 16.01 8.99 5.99
CA LEU A 218 17.43 8.78 6.28
C LEU A 218 18.23 8.57 5.00
N VAL A 219 17.72 7.68 4.14
CA VAL A 219 18.32 7.30 2.86
C VAL A 219 17.23 6.77 1.92
N SER A 220 17.47 6.87 0.62
CA SER A 220 16.58 6.32 -0.40
C SER A 220 17.40 5.80 -1.59
N GLY A 221 16.85 4.79 -2.27
CA GLY A 221 17.49 4.23 -3.46
C GLY A 221 17.01 2.83 -3.80
N SER A 222 17.74 2.16 -4.70
CA SER A 222 17.55 0.75 -5.01
C SER A 222 17.96 -0.14 -3.82
N ARG A 223 17.63 -1.42 -3.90
CA ARG A 223 18.05 -2.42 -2.91
C ARG A 223 19.57 -2.36 -2.67
N GLU A 224 20.34 -2.35 -3.75
CA GLU A 224 21.81 -2.35 -3.71
C GLU A 224 22.35 -1.09 -3.04
N ALA A 225 21.79 0.07 -3.40
CA ALA A 225 22.18 1.36 -2.81
C ALA A 225 21.89 1.40 -1.31
N LEU A 226 20.73 0.89 -0.87
CA LEU A 226 20.36 0.86 0.54
C LEU A 226 21.23 -0.10 1.36
N LEU A 227 21.56 -1.28 0.81
CA LEU A 227 22.41 -2.26 1.47
C LEU A 227 23.89 -1.81 1.55
N ALA A 228 24.32 -0.91 0.66
CA ALA A 228 25.65 -0.31 0.68
C ALA A 228 25.75 0.90 1.63
N ASP A 229 24.65 1.54 2.03
CA ASP A 229 24.66 2.72 2.88
C ASP A 229 24.96 2.34 4.34
N GLU A 230 26.04 2.90 4.91
CA GLU A 230 26.49 2.59 6.27
C GLU A 230 25.46 2.99 7.33
N ARG A 231 24.76 4.12 7.16
CA ARG A 231 23.73 4.61 8.10
C ARG A 231 22.51 3.68 8.09
N ALA A 232 22.13 3.18 6.92
CA ALA A 232 21.03 2.22 6.79
C ALA A 232 21.38 0.90 7.48
N ARG A 233 22.64 0.42 7.35
CA ARG A 233 23.13 -0.75 8.07
C ARG A 233 23.13 -0.58 9.56
N GLU A 234 23.70 0.53 10.05
CA GLU A 234 23.81 0.80 11.48
C GLU A 234 22.44 0.95 12.17
N ILE A 235 21.48 1.67 11.53
CA ILE A 235 20.24 2.08 12.17
C ILE A 235 19.11 1.07 11.94
N TYR A 236 19.11 0.36 10.78
CA TYR A 236 17.94 -0.41 10.37
C TYR A 236 18.22 -1.87 10.05
N PHE A 237 19.27 -2.18 9.28
CA PHE A 237 19.50 -3.55 8.83
C PHE A 237 20.29 -4.40 9.87
N GLY A 238 21.15 -3.80 10.65
CA GLY A 238 22.17 -4.50 11.44
C GLY A 238 23.43 -4.82 10.61
N GLN A 239 24.56 -5.03 11.29
CA GLN A 239 25.87 -5.23 10.62
C GLN A 239 25.91 -6.52 9.77
N ASP A 240 25.21 -7.57 10.19
CA ASP A 240 25.23 -8.89 9.51
C ASP A 240 24.17 -9.05 8.41
N PHE A 241 23.42 -8.00 8.11
CA PHE A 241 22.37 -8.05 7.09
C PHE A 241 22.98 -8.03 5.68
N GLY A 242 22.96 -9.14 5.00
CA GLY A 242 23.51 -9.30 3.63
C GLY A 242 24.57 -10.38 3.48
N GLU A 243 25.16 -10.89 4.56
CA GLU A 243 26.12 -12.00 4.53
C GLU A 243 25.47 -13.40 4.50
N GLN A 244 24.16 -13.49 4.65
CA GLN A 244 23.41 -14.76 4.67
C GLN A 244 22.60 -15.05 3.39
N GLN A 245 23.07 -14.54 2.23
CA GLN A 245 22.42 -14.86 0.95
C GLN A 245 23.38 -15.51 -0.04
#